data_29716cd0166846e0d210d373050a2548
#
_entry.id   29716cd0166846e0d210d373050a2548
#
_cell.length_a   1.000
_cell.length_b   1.000
_cell.length_c   1.000
_cell.angle_alpha   90.00
_cell.angle_beta   90.00
_cell.angle_gamma   90.00
#
_symmetry.space_group_name_H-M   'P 1'
#
loop_
_entity.id
_entity.type
_entity.pdbx_description
1 polymer ?
#
loop_
_entity_poly.entity_id
_entity_poly.type
_entity_poly.pdbx_seq_one_letter_code
_entity_poly.pdbx_strand_id
1 'polypeptide(L)'
;MVDDSDLNIITALGKNPLGTVQEIARRTGMTSATISIRLKKLRQTGALFSVSAQLTYPVLGLEPVVTFIEAPFKSLSRLEALFDRHPYTRYRVRCVGYYNGLYGLFAVPERTLPILRDFLDELKGGIITDYRLDTPTNGWTYSEVDYNLYDMSKDQWSFDWATWEASLDVANIGVPLPKLPNSLLRRLDVKDLRILEQLTIDARRKGKQIAAEIGITPYHFTRRMQFLNENRVIDSYRVIVDKGVSRLVTTFMFLCHCDPDETKRFATAFTTLPFQSTVIPTHQGFFAQASIPPLDLPILGSILQQRCDKVECLWSDYRSSMRYYFWPGAYCDGSWNASREFMVNTVLGGAA
;
A
#
# COMPACT_ATOMS: atom_id res chain seq x y z
N MET A 1 -9.03 -24.74 4.47
CA MET A 1 -10.11 -23.80 4.14
C MET A 1 -10.18 -22.80 5.30
N VAL A 2 -10.36 -21.52 5.02
CA VAL A 2 -10.60 -20.47 6.02
C VAL A 2 -12.04 -20.56 6.49
N ASP A 3 -12.31 -20.35 7.78
CA ASP A 3 -13.64 -20.35 8.39
C ASP A 3 -13.95 -19.01 9.09
N ASP A 4 -15.18 -18.82 9.58
CA ASP A 4 -15.58 -17.57 10.28
C ASP A 4 -14.69 -17.22 11.46
N SER A 5 -14.21 -18.22 12.21
CA SER A 5 -13.27 -17.99 13.30
C SER A 5 -11.93 -17.44 12.79
N ASP A 6 -11.47 -17.90 11.64
CA ASP A 6 -10.26 -17.40 11.00
C ASP A 6 -10.44 -15.96 10.52
N LEU A 7 -11.61 -15.61 9.95
CA LEU A 7 -11.96 -14.23 9.57
C LEU A 7 -12.02 -13.29 10.77
N ASN A 8 -12.61 -13.72 11.89
CA ASN A 8 -12.62 -12.96 13.13
C ASN A 8 -11.21 -12.67 13.65
N ILE A 9 -10.29 -13.62 13.51
CA ILE A 9 -8.88 -13.43 13.88
C ILE A 9 -8.22 -12.39 12.95
N ILE A 10 -8.46 -12.48 11.65
CA ILE A 10 -7.90 -11.54 10.66
C ILE A 10 -8.45 -10.12 10.92
N THR A 11 -9.76 -9.98 11.17
CA THR A 11 -10.38 -8.69 11.55
C THR A 11 -9.76 -8.13 12.83
N ALA A 12 -9.58 -8.96 13.87
CA ALA A 12 -8.97 -8.53 15.13
C ALA A 12 -7.51 -8.09 14.93
N LEU A 13 -6.76 -8.74 14.03
CA LEU A 13 -5.42 -8.34 13.62
C LEU A 13 -5.46 -7.03 12.83
N GLY A 14 -6.40 -6.83 11.91
CA GLY A 14 -6.56 -5.57 11.16
C GLY A 14 -6.70 -4.37 12.10
N LYS A 15 -7.49 -4.52 13.18
CA LYS A 15 -7.68 -3.50 14.22
C LYS A 15 -6.47 -3.30 15.14
N ASN A 16 -5.63 -4.31 15.33
CA ASN A 16 -4.38 -4.23 16.11
C ASN A 16 -3.32 -5.21 15.52
N PRO A 17 -2.60 -4.83 14.47
CA PRO A 17 -1.70 -5.72 13.73
C PRO A 17 -0.56 -6.31 14.57
N LEU A 18 -0.08 -5.57 15.58
CA LEU A 18 0.96 -6.03 16.51
C LEU A 18 0.40 -6.62 17.82
N GLY A 19 -0.92 -6.73 17.93
CA GLY A 19 -1.59 -7.27 19.13
C GLY A 19 -1.06 -8.65 19.50
N THR A 20 -0.91 -8.88 20.81
CA THR A 20 -0.50 -10.19 21.35
C THR A 20 -1.57 -11.25 21.13
N VAL A 21 -1.18 -12.51 21.20
CA VAL A 21 -2.14 -13.63 21.12
C VAL A 21 -3.25 -13.50 22.18
N GLN A 22 -2.93 -13.00 23.38
CA GLN A 22 -3.90 -12.78 24.46
C GLN A 22 -4.90 -11.66 24.12
N GLU A 23 -4.44 -10.57 23.50
CA GLU A 23 -5.33 -9.47 23.07
C GLU A 23 -6.26 -9.92 21.94
N ILE A 24 -5.75 -10.70 20.99
CA ILE A 24 -6.57 -11.28 19.92
C ILE A 24 -7.60 -12.25 20.53
N ALA A 25 -7.18 -13.11 21.45
CA ALA A 25 -8.05 -14.05 22.15
C ALA A 25 -9.20 -13.33 22.86
N ARG A 26 -8.90 -12.25 23.61
CA ARG A 26 -9.92 -11.42 24.28
C ARG A 26 -10.90 -10.77 23.29
N ARG A 27 -10.42 -10.29 22.13
CA ARG A 27 -11.28 -9.64 21.11
C ARG A 27 -12.19 -10.63 20.39
N THR A 28 -11.73 -11.86 20.20
CA THR A 28 -12.45 -12.90 19.43
C THR A 28 -13.26 -13.85 20.32
N GLY A 29 -13.12 -13.77 21.66
CA GLY A 29 -13.75 -14.71 22.58
C GLY A 29 -13.14 -16.12 22.57
N MET A 30 -11.96 -16.32 21.93
CA MET A 30 -11.30 -17.62 21.81
C MET A 30 -10.18 -17.77 22.84
N THR A 31 -9.71 -19.01 23.06
CA THR A 31 -8.53 -19.25 23.93
C THR A 31 -7.23 -18.87 23.20
N SER A 32 -6.20 -18.47 23.96
CA SER A 32 -4.88 -18.16 23.42
C SER A 32 -4.25 -19.36 22.66
N ALA A 33 -4.53 -20.58 23.13
CA ALA A 33 -4.08 -21.81 22.45
C ALA A 33 -4.73 -21.93 21.07
N THR A 34 -6.06 -21.74 20.98
CA THR A 34 -6.80 -21.74 19.72
C THR A 34 -6.26 -20.69 18.74
N ILE A 35 -6.06 -19.45 19.22
CA ILE A 35 -5.48 -18.36 18.38
C ILE A 35 -4.11 -18.76 17.85
N SER A 36 -3.22 -19.28 18.71
CA SER A 36 -1.87 -19.68 18.29
C SER A 36 -1.89 -20.73 17.19
N ILE A 37 -2.74 -21.76 17.34
CA ILE A 37 -2.90 -22.83 16.34
C ILE A 37 -3.45 -22.27 15.03
N ARG A 38 -4.50 -21.44 15.08
CA ARG A 38 -5.13 -20.85 13.90
C ARG A 38 -4.21 -19.90 13.15
N LEU A 39 -3.49 -19.01 13.85
CA LEU A 39 -2.51 -18.13 13.22
C LEU A 39 -1.39 -18.92 12.51
N LYS A 40 -0.93 -20.02 13.12
CA LYS A 40 0.03 -20.91 12.47
C LYS A 40 -0.55 -21.53 11.19
N LYS A 41 -1.78 -22.03 11.25
CA LYS A 41 -2.50 -22.61 10.10
C LYS A 41 -2.68 -21.56 8.99
N LEU A 42 -3.16 -20.35 9.32
CA LEU A 42 -3.37 -19.27 8.34
C LEU A 42 -2.08 -18.90 7.61
N ARG A 43 -0.94 -18.86 8.31
CA ARG A 43 0.37 -18.63 7.69
C ARG A 43 0.81 -19.80 6.81
N GLN A 44 0.63 -21.05 7.26
CA GLN A 44 1.01 -22.25 6.50
C GLN A 44 0.19 -22.42 5.22
N THR A 45 -1.07 -22.02 5.22
CA THR A 45 -1.95 -22.10 4.05
C THR A 45 -1.82 -20.89 3.11
N GLY A 46 -1.04 -19.89 3.47
CA GLY A 46 -0.90 -18.65 2.69
C GLY A 46 -2.10 -17.70 2.79
N ALA A 47 -3.10 -18.00 3.63
CA ALA A 47 -4.22 -17.09 3.85
C ALA A 47 -3.79 -15.79 4.56
N LEU A 48 -2.80 -15.88 5.47
CA LEU A 48 -2.14 -14.76 6.12
C LEU A 48 -0.65 -14.80 5.77
N PHE A 49 -0.19 -13.84 4.95
CA PHE A 49 1.23 -13.77 4.56
C PHE A 49 2.10 -13.21 5.68
N SER A 50 1.80 -11.98 6.12
CA SER A 50 2.60 -11.28 7.14
C SER A 50 1.85 -10.09 7.73
N VAL A 51 2.48 -9.42 8.69
CA VAL A 51 2.15 -8.05 9.09
C VAL A 51 3.31 -7.15 8.68
N SER A 52 3.06 -6.21 7.80
CA SER A 52 4.09 -5.37 7.20
C SER A 52 4.01 -3.94 7.73
N ALA A 53 5.15 -3.36 8.12
CA ALA A 53 5.25 -1.94 8.42
C ALA A 53 4.99 -1.11 7.16
N GLN A 54 4.20 -0.05 7.31
CA GLN A 54 4.04 0.99 6.30
C GLN A 54 4.98 2.15 6.66
N LEU A 55 5.84 2.51 5.72
CA LEU A 55 6.85 3.52 5.95
C LEU A 55 6.39 4.88 5.45
N THR A 56 6.74 5.92 6.19
CA THR A 56 6.55 7.30 5.76
C THR A 56 7.73 7.70 4.87
N TYR A 57 7.64 7.41 3.58
CA TYR A 57 8.74 7.61 2.62
C TYR A 57 9.37 9.01 2.64
N PRO A 58 8.61 10.14 2.76
CA PRO A 58 9.22 11.47 2.86
C PRO A 58 10.17 11.62 4.04
N VAL A 59 9.90 11.00 5.19
CA VAL A 59 10.84 10.99 6.33
C VAL A 59 12.16 10.33 5.97
N LEU A 60 12.13 9.36 5.06
CA LEU A 60 13.30 8.65 4.54
C LEU A 60 14.02 9.41 3.41
N GLY A 61 13.59 10.62 3.04
CA GLY A 61 14.13 11.37 1.90
C GLY A 61 13.76 10.73 0.56
N LEU A 62 12.63 10.04 0.52
CA LEU A 62 12.07 9.39 -0.67
C LEU A 62 10.72 10.01 -1.01
N GLU A 63 10.54 10.39 -2.26
CA GLU A 63 9.31 10.94 -2.80
C GLU A 63 8.45 9.81 -3.36
N PRO A 64 7.22 9.58 -2.83
CA PRO A 64 6.32 8.60 -3.41
C PRO A 64 5.76 9.11 -4.75
N VAL A 65 5.69 8.21 -5.73
CA VAL A 65 5.16 8.49 -7.08
C VAL A 65 4.21 7.38 -7.48
N VAL A 66 3.03 7.79 -7.94
CA VAL A 66 2.03 6.91 -8.54
C VAL A 66 2.21 6.92 -10.05
N THR A 67 2.24 5.75 -10.68
CA THR A 67 2.38 5.65 -12.13
C THR A 67 1.24 4.85 -12.75
N PHE A 68 0.74 5.32 -13.89
CA PHE A 68 -0.16 4.58 -14.76
C PHE A 68 0.52 4.50 -16.12
N ILE A 69 0.60 3.30 -16.67
CA ILE A 69 1.34 3.02 -17.91
C ILE A 69 0.41 2.34 -18.90
N GLU A 70 0.34 2.92 -20.09
CA GLU A 70 -0.29 2.30 -21.25
C GLU A 70 0.76 1.49 -22.01
N ALA A 71 0.51 0.18 -22.20
CA ALA A 71 1.45 -0.70 -22.87
C ALA A 71 0.74 -1.82 -23.65
N PRO A 72 1.26 -2.20 -24.84
CA PRO A 72 0.75 -3.38 -25.54
C PRO A 72 0.89 -4.65 -24.71
N PHE A 73 -0.11 -5.53 -24.75
CA PHE A 73 -0.10 -6.78 -23.98
C PHE A 73 1.20 -7.60 -24.14
N LYS A 74 1.72 -7.67 -25.36
CA LYS A 74 2.98 -8.37 -25.67
C LYS A 74 4.21 -7.82 -24.95
N SER A 75 4.16 -6.56 -24.50
CA SER A 75 5.26 -5.88 -23.83
C SER A 75 5.19 -5.99 -22.30
N LEU A 76 4.06 -6.45 -21.74
CA LEU A 76 3.82 -6.41 -20.28
C LEU A 76 4.86 -7.19 -19.49
N SER A 77 5.22 -8.41 -19.90
CA SER A 77 6.22 -9.21 -19.16
C SER A 77 7.60 -8.56 -19.15
N ARG A 78 7.98 -7.87 -20.24
CA ARG A 78 9.23 -7.10 -20.30
C ARG A 78 9.15 -5.86 -19.40
N LEU A 79 8.03 -5.16 -19.40
CA LEU A 79 7.79 -4.01 -18.56
C LEU A 79 7.80 -4.40 -17.06
N GLU A 80 7.15 -5.50 -16.70
CA GLU A 80 7.20 -6.07 -15.35
C GLU A 80 8.64 -6.35 -14.90
N ALA A 81 9.45 -6.99 -15.75
CA ALA A 81 10.84 -7.29 -15.45
C ALA A 81 11.69 -6.03 -15.24
N LEU A 82 11.38 -4.93 -15.93
CA LEU A 82 12.02 -3.63 -15.73
C LEU A 82 11.65 -3.03 -14.38
N PHE A 83 10.37 -3.09 -14.01
CA PHE A 83 9.89 -2.64 -12.70
C PHE A 83 10.46 -3.49 -11.56
N ASP A 84 10.60 -4.81 -11.76
CA ASP A 84 11.18 -5.73 -10.77
C ASP A 84 12.66 -5.40 -10.47
N ARG A 85 13.38 -4.87 -11.46
CA ARG A 85 14.79 -4.47 -11.33
C ARG A 85 14.97 -3.04 -10.86
N HIS A 86 13.98 -2.17 -11.06
CA HIS A 86 14.13 -0.77 -10.68
C HIS A 86 14.18 -0.63 -9.15
N PRO A 87 15.25 -0.08 -8.57
CA PRO A 87 15.56 -0.16 -7.12
C PRO A 87 14.53 0.56 -6.25
N TYR A 88 13.78 1.48 -6.82
CA TYR A 88 12.79 2.29 -6.12
C TYR A 88 11.34 1.89 -6.40
N THR A 89 11.09 0.80 -7.10
CA THR A 89 9.75 0.22 -7.22
C THR A 89 9.29 -0.31 -5.86
N ARG A 90 8.03 -0.02 -5.50
CA ARG A 90 7.38 -0.49 -4.25
C ARG A 90 6.20 -1.41 -4.51
N TYR A 91 5.55 -1.21 -5.63
CA TYR A 91 4.42 -2.05 -6.04
C TYR A 91 4.23 -1.97 -7.55
N ARG A 92 3.77 -3.05 -8.14
CA ARG A 92 3.23 -3.07 -9.51
C ARG A 92 2.10 -4.07 -9.65
N VAL A 93 1.18 -3.80 -10.55
CA VAL A 93 0.11 -4.70 -10.93
C VAL A 93 -0.37 -4.38 -12.35
N ARG A 94 -0.74 -5.40 -13.12
CA ARG A 94 -1.42 -5.18 -14.40
C ARG A 94 -2.78 -4.56 -14.16
N CYS A 95 -3.14 -3.63 -15.02
CA CYS A 95 -4.43 -2.97 -14.99
C CYS A 95 -5.07 -2.92 -16.38
N VAL A 96 -6.40 -2.82 -16.37
CA VAL A 96 -7.23 -2.72 -17.57
C VAL A 96 -8.30 -1.67 -17.31
N GLY A 97 -8.68 -0.92 -18.31
CA GLY A 97 -9.69 0.13 -18.25
C GLY A 97 -9.18 1.43 -18.85
N TYR A 98 -9.20 2.52 -18.10
CA TYR A 98 -8.69 3.80 -18.60
C TYR A 98 -7.22 3.75 -19.01
N TYR A 99 -6.40 2.97 -18.29
CA TYR A 99 -5.06 2.55 -18.69
C TYR A 99 -5.02 1.03 -18.86
N ASN A 100 -4.42 0.55 -19.94
CA ASN A 100 -4.21 -0.88 -20.22
C ASN A 100 -2.71 -1.19 -20.18
N GLY A 101 -2.24 -1.70 -19.04
CA GLY A 101 -0.81 -1.92 -18.86
C GLY A 101 -0.43 -2.16 -17.41
N LEU A 102 0.34 -1.26 -16.80
CA LEU A 102 0.73 -1.35 -15.41
C LEU A 102 0.33 -0.11 -14.59
N TYR A 103 -0.18 -0.39 -13.40
CA TYR A 103 -0.16 0.55 -12.28
C TYR A 103 1.09 0.25 -11.45
N GLY A 104 1.82 1.29 -11.04
CA GLY A 104 3.02 1.18 -10.23
C GLY A 104 3.12 2.24 -9.14
N LEU A 105 3.77 1.87 -8.03
CA LEU A 105 4.19 2.80 -6.99
C LEU A 105 5.72 2.79 -6.91
N PHE A 106 6.30 3.97 -6.94
CA PHE A 106 7.71 4.19 -6.67
C PHE A 106 7.89 5.00 -5.39
N ALA A 107 9.07 4.89 -4.79
CA ALA A 107 9.55 5.82 -3.78
C ALA A 107 10.98 6.18 -4.17
N VAL A 108 11.13 7.26 -4.93
CA VAL A 108 12.41 7.71 -5.51
C VAL A 108 13.09 8.74 -4.60
N PRO A 109 14.41 8.90 -4.63
CA PRO A 109 15.08 9.96 -3.90
C PRO A 109 14.48 11.33 -4.21
N GLU A 110 14.40 12.19 -3.20
CA GLU A 110 13.88 13.55 -3.38
C GLU A 110 14.55 14.24 -4.58
N ARG A 111 13.76 14.96 -5.38
CA ARG A 111 14.20 15.71 -6.57
C ARG A 111 14.67 14.86 -7.75
N THR A 112 14.44 13.54 -7.74
CA THR A 112 14.81 12.66 -8.86
C THR A 112 13.61 12.26 -9.75
N LEU A 113 12.45 12.88 -9.57
CA LEU A 113 11.31 12.69 -10.46
C LEU A 113 11.65 12.88 -11.95
N PRO A 114 12.51 13.87 -12.36
CA PRO A 114 12.96 13.96 -13.74
C PRO A 114 13.70 12.70 -14.22
N ILE A 115 14.52 12.07 -13.39
CA ILE A 115 15.24 10.83 -13.74
C ILE A 115 14.28 9.65 -13.91
N LEU A 116 13.23 9.58 -13.07
CA LEU A 116 12.17 8.58 -13.27
C LEU A 116 11.40 8.82 -14.57
N ARG A 117 11.19 10.09 -14.97
CA ARG A 117 10.63 10.44 -16.29
C ARG A 117 11.54 9.96 -17.41
N ASP A 118 12.84 10.23 -17.34
CA ASP A 118 13.82 9.76 -18.33
C ASP A 118 13.72 8.24 -18.49
N PHE A 119 13.64 7.48 -17.38
CA PHE A 119 13.44 6.02 -17.43
C PHE A 119 12.20 5.62 -18.22
N LEU A 120 11.07 6.27 -17.99
CA LEU A 120 9.82 5.95 -18.70
C LEU A 120 9.85 6.45 -20.16
N ASP A 121 10.49 7.59 -20.43
CA ASP A 121 10.63 8.13 -21.79
C ASP A 121 11.50 7.24 -22.67
N GLU A 122 12.56 6.62 -22.13
CA GLU A 122 13.37 5.61 -22.84
C GLU A 122 12.55 4.35 -23.22
N LEU A 123 11.44 4.09 -22.52
CA LEU A 123 10.56 2.96 -22.84
C LEU A 123 9.52 3.30 -23.92
N LYS A 124 9.25 4.60 -24.18
CA LYS A 124 8.26 5.03 -25.17
C LYS A 124 8.64 4.60 -26.59
N GLY A 125 7.62 4.23 -27.35
CA GLY A 125 7.78 3.78 -28.74
C GLY A 125 8.27 2.34 -28.91
N GLY A 126 8.75 1.68 -27.84
CA GLY A 126 9.20 0.29 -27.87
C GLY A 126 8.43 -0.63 -26.94
N ILE A 127 8.31 -0.25 -25.68
CA ILE A 127 7.71 -1.08 -24.64
C ILE A 127 6.38 -0.50 -24.18
N ILE A 128 6.31 0.82 -24.01
CA ILE A 128 5.10 1.53 -23.59
C ILE A 128 4.65 2.51 -24.67
N THR A 129 3.36 2.85 -24.67
CA THR A 129 2.79 3.87 -25.56
C THR A 129 2.65 5.21 -24.90
N ASP A 130 2.22 5.22 -23.62
CA ASP A 130 2.10 6.43 -22.82
C ASP A 130 2.19 6.13 -21.33
N TYR A 131 2.34 7.17 -20.51
CA TYR A 131 2.30 7.07 -19.05
C TYR A 131 1.84 8.37 -18.38
N ARG A 132 1.35 8.23 -17.15
CA ARG A 132 1.06 9.32 -16.24
C ARG A 132 1.83 9.11 -14.93
N LEU A 133 2.38 10.22 -14.39
CA LEU A 133 3.02 10.28 -13.08
C LEU A 133 2.28 11.29 -12.22
N ASP A 134 1.86 10.87 -11.04
CA ASP A 134 1.28 11.73 -10.02
C ASP A 134 2.09 11.66 -8.73
N THR A 135 2.34 12.80 -8.09
CA THR A 135 2.92 12.89 -6.76
C THR A 135 1.84 13.25 -5.76
N PRO A 136 1.83 12.60 -4.59
CA PRO A 136 0.89 12.94 -3.52
C PRO A 136 1.11 14.36 -3.02
N THR A 137 0.01 15.09 -2.76
CA THR A 137 0.06 16.42 -2.14
C THR A 137 0.01 16.35 -0.62
N ASN A 138 -0.50 15.24 -0.09
CA ASN A 138 -0.71 14.98 1.33
C ASN A 138 -0.41 13.51 1.66
N GLY A 139 -0.41 13.17 2.94
CA GLY A 139 -0.37 11.79 3.39
C GLY A 139 -1.60 11.00 2.90
N TRP A 140 -1.42 9.72 2.76
CA TRP A 140 -2.45 8.80 2.29
C TRP A 140 -3.41 8.45 3.41
N THR A 141 -4.66 8.19 3.06
CA THR A 141 -5.64 7.58 3.96
C THR A 141 -5.98 6.17 3.49
N TYR A 142 -6.31 5.28 4.40
CA TYR A 142 -6.64 3.90 4.06
C TYR A 142 -7.60 3.28 5.07
N SER A 143 -8.31 2.23 4.62
CA SER A 143 -9.10 1.34 5.46
C SER A 143 -8.58 -0.09 5.36
N GLU A 144 -8.83 -0.86 6.42
CA GLU A 144 -8.61 -2.29 6.46
C GLU A 144 -9.94 -3.04 6.32
N VAL A 145 -9.87 -4.31 5.94
CA VAL A 145 -11.07 -5.13 5.75
C VAL A 145 -11.70 -5.46 7.09
N ASP A 146 -13.00 -5.20 7.25
CA ASP A 146 -13.82 -5.68 8.38
C ASP A 146 -14.67 -6.87 7.94
N TYR A 147 -14.16 -8.07 8.16
CA TYR A 147 -14.83 -9.31 7.77
C TYR A 147 -16.10 -9.60 8.58
N ASN A 148 -16.45 -8.82 9.61
CA ASN A 148 -17.73 -8.96 10.31
C ASN A 148 -18.94 -8.65 9.42
N LEU A 149 -18.72 -7.95 8.29
CA LEU A 149 -19.75 -7.64 7.30
C LEU A 149 -19.80 -8.64 6.12
N TYR A 150 -19.00 -9.71 6.19
CA TYR A 150 -18.99 -10.77 5.20
C TYR A 150 -19.67 -12.04 5.73
N ASP A 151 -20.76 -12.44 5.11
CA ASP A 151 -21.45 -13.72 5.35
C ASP A 151 -20.81 -14.80 4.49
N MET A 152 -19.94 -15.62 5.10
CA MET A 152 -19.25 -16.70 4.40
C MET A 152 -20.21 -17.78 3.89
N SER A 153 -21.35 -18.00 4.58
CA SER A 153 -22.32 -19.03 4.18
C SER A 153 -23.06 -18.67 2.88
N LYS A 154 -23.24 -17.38 2.63
CA LYS A 154 -23.88 -16.83 1.43
C LYS A 154 -22.88 -16.28 0.43
N ASP A 155 -21.59 -16.23 0.78
CA ASP A 155 -20.55 -15.57 -0.01
C ASP A 155 -20.90 -14.11 -0.35
N GLN A 156 -21.41 -13.37 0.64
CA GLN A 156 -21.99 -12.05 0.44
C GLN A 156 -21.49 -11.02 1.45
N TRP A 157 -21.21 -9.82 0.95
CA TRP A 157 -20.94 -8.64 1.76
C TRP A 157 -22.23 -7.84 2.00
N SER A 158 -22.37 -7.31 3.22
CA SER A 158 -23.47 -6.43 3.60
C SER A 158 -22.90 -5.06 3.94
N PHE A 159 -23.12 -4.06 3.09
CA PHE A 159 -22.69 -2.69 3.33
C PHE A 159 -23.76 -1.70 2.89
N ASP A 160 -24.05 -0.70 3.73
CA ASP A 160 -25.03 0.34 3.46
C ASP A 160 -24.37 1.54 2.75
N TRP A 161 -24.35 1.47 1.44
CA TRP A 161 -23.81 2.52 0.58
C TRP A 161 -24.57 3.84 0.71
N ALA A 162 -25.90 3.82 0.97
CA ALA A 162 -26.70 5.04 1.10
C ALA A 162 -26.32 5.82 2.37
N THR A 163 -26.16 5.12 3.50
CA THR A 163 -25.65 5.74 4.74
C THR A 163 -24.21 6.25 4.55
N TRP A 164 -23.37 5.52 3.84
CA TRP A 164 -22.00 5.95 3.55
C TRP A 164 -21.96 7.20 2.66
N GLU A 165 -22.78 7.25 1.60
CA GLU A 165 -22.91 8.42 0.73
C GLU A 165 -23.36 9.66 1.53
N ALA A 166 -24.40 9.53 2.36
CA ALA A 166 -24.85 10.61 3.23
C ALA A 166 -23.75 11.12 4.19
N SER A 167 -22.81 10.24 4.59
CA SER A 167 -21.70 10.63 5.44
C SER A 167 -20.72 11.60 4.77
N LEU A 168 -20.66 11.64 3.44
CA LEU A 168 -19.82 12.59 2.71
C LEU A 168 -20.24 14.04 2.97
N ASP A 169 -21.54 14.31 3.15
CA ASP A 169 -22.06 15.65 3.39
C ASP A 169 -21.77 16.15 4.81
N VAL A 170 -21.67 15.23 5.77
CA VAL A 170 -21.33 15.52 7.17
C VAL A 170 -19.85 15.33 7.50
N ALA A 171 -19.06 14.86 6.52
CA ALA A 171 -17.61 14.68 6.71
C ALA A 171 -16.96 16.00 7.12
N ASN A 172 -16.21 15.97 8.21
CA ASN A 172 -15.58 17.17 8.75
C ASN A 172 -14.42 17.63 7.87
N ILE A 173 -14.69 18.50 6.90
CA ILE A 173 -13.68 19.13 6.04
C ILE A 173 -12.71 20.05 6.80
N GLY A 174 -13.02 20.39 8.04
CA GLY A 174 -12.12 21.15 8.93
C GLY A 174 -10.93 20.32 9.42
N VAL A 175 -10.97 18.98 9.33
CA VAL A 175 -9.81 18.14 9.66
C VAL A 175 -8.86 18.16 8.46
N PRO A 176 -7.64 18.70 8.63
CA PRO A 176 -6.67 18.72 7.53
C PRO A 176 -6.19 17.31 7.20
N LEU A 177 -5.99 17.03 5.92
CA LEU A 177 -5.30 15.81 5.49
C LEU A 177 -3.89 15.73 6.12
N PRO A 178 -3.38 14.53 6.41
CA PRO A 178 -2.04 14.36 6.94
C PRO A 178 -1.02 15.09 6.06
N LYS A 179 -0.22 15.98 6.64
CA LYS A 179 0.85 16.64 5.90
C LYS A 179 1.97 15.65 5.61
N LEU A 180 2.61 15.79 4.45
CA LEU A 180 3.86 15.10 4.18
C LEU A 180 4.95 15.66 5.12
N PRO A 181 5.62 14.82 5.92
CA PRO A 181 6.64 15.27 6.84
C PRO A 181 7.94 15.60 6.11
N ASN A 182 8.77 16.39 6.76
CA ASN A 182 10.13 16.65 6.28
C ASN A 182 11.02 15.41 6.44
N SER A 183 12.06 15.34 5.60
CA SER A 183 13.04 14.27 5.67
C SER A 183 13.86 14.33 6.97
N LEU A 184 14.05 13.16 7.56
CA LEU A 184 14.96 12.92 8.69
C LEU A 184 16.16 12.05 8.28
N LEU A 185 16.41 11.88 6.98
CA LEU A 185 17.44 10.98 6.45
C LEU A 185 18.81 11.17 7.10
N ARG A 186 19.20 12.41 7.37
CA ARG A 186 20.48 12.73 8.04
C ARG A 186 20.58 12.24 9.49
N ARG A 187 19.47 11.87 10.12
CA ARG A 187 19.41 11.34 11.49
C ARG A 187 19.28 9.83 11.54
N LEU A 188 19.14 9.19 10.38
CA LEU A 188 19.03 7.75 10.21
C LEU A 188 20.39 7.18 9.79
N ASP A 189 20.66 5.98 10.21
CA ASP A 189 21.82 5.21 9.76
C ASP A 189 21.39 3.89 9.08
N VAL A 190 22.37 3.17 8.54
CA VAL A 190 22.12 1.91 7.85
C VAL A 190 21.45 0.84 8.74
N LYS A 191 21.64 0.90 10.07
CA LYS A 191 21.00 -0.04 11.01
C LYS A 191 19.53 0.26 11.16
N ASP A 192 19.15 1.54 11.18
CA ASP A 192 17.73 1.95 11.17
C ASP A 192 17.05 1.45 9.90
N LEU A 193 17.67 1.66 8.74
CA LEU A 193 17.13 1.21 7.46
C LEU A 193 17.00 -0.32 7.37
N ARG A 194 17.96 -1.08 7.94
CA ARG A 194 17.85 -2.54 8.02
C ARG A 194 16.75 -2.99 8.98
N ILE A 195 16.50 -2.28 10.08
CA ILE A 195 15.32 -2.53 10.93
C ILE A 195 14.04 -2.36 10.10
N LEU A 196 13.91 -1.25 9.37
CA LEU A 196 12.75 -0.98 8.54
C LEU A 196 12.57 -2.05 7.46
N GLU A 197 13.63 -2.51 6.81
CA GLU A 197 13.59 -3.63 5.86
C GLU A 197 12.94 -4.87 6.50
N GLN A 198 13.43 -5.31 7.66
CA GLN A 198 12.89 -6.48 8.35
C GLN A 198 11.42 -6.31 8.78
N LEU A 199 11.04 -5.11 9.20
CA LEU A 199 9.67 -4.81 9.59
C LEU A 199 8.71 -4.76 8.39
N THR A 200 9.19 -4.39 7.20
CA THR A 200 8.36 -4.47 5.97
C THR A 200 8.13 -5.91 5.52
N ILE A 201 9.03 -6.84 5.87
CA ILE A 201 8.87 -8.27 5.60
C ILE A 201 7.85 -8.90 6.57
N ASP A 202 8.12 -8.84 7.88
CA ASP A 202 7.16 -9.27 8.92
C ASP A 202 7.45 -8.58 10.26
N ALA A 203 6.63 -7.59 10.60
CA ALA A 203 6.74 -6.80 11.82
C ALA A 203 6.37 -7.58 13.10
N ARG A 204 5.81 -8.79 12.99
CA ARG A 204 5.52 -9.66 14.15
C ARG A 204 6.70 -10.56 14.54
N ARG A 205 7.82 -10.45 13.86
CA ARG A 205 9.05 -11.13 14.28
C ARG A 205 9.55 -10.60 15.62
N LYS A 206 10.16 -11.48 16.41
CA LYS A 206 10.71 -11.07 17.72
C LYS A 206 11.86 -10.08 17.53
N GLY A 207 11.81 -8.94 18.20
CA GLY A 207 12.84 -7.89 18.10
C GLY A 207 14.27 -8.41 18.37
N LYS A 208 14.43 -9.39 19.28
CA LYS A 208 15.74 -10.04 19.53
C LYS A 208 16.27 -10.79 18.30
N GLN A 209 15.42 -11.36 17.46
CA GLN A 209 15.81 -12.05 16.24
C GLN A 209 16.26 -11.04 15.18
N ILE A 210 15.48 -9.98 14.98
CA ILE A 210 15.85 -8.87 14.09
C ILE A 210 17.17 -8.24 14.53
N ALA A 211 17.32 -7.97 15.84
CA ALA A 211 18.55 -7.41 16.40
C ALA A 211 19.77 -8.27 16.08
N ALA A 212 19.67 -9.60 16.26
CA ALA A 212 20.75 -10.53 15.97
C ALA A 212 21.13 -10.54 14.48
N GLU A 213 20.14 -10.53 13.56
CA GLU A 213 20.37 -10.53 12.11
C GLU A 213 21.08 -9.27 11.62
N ILE A 214 20.78 -8.11 12.22
CA ILE A 214 21.41 -6.83 11.83
C ILE A 214 22.67 -6.49 12.64
N GLY A 215 23.07 -7.38 13.56
CA GLY A 215 24.29 -7.24 14.35
C GLY A 215 24.23 -6.13 15.42
N ILE A 216 23.11 -6.00 16.13
CA ILE A 216 22.94 -5.07 17.26
C ILE A 216 22.40 -5.80 18.50
N THR A 217 22.55 -5.17 19.68
CA THR A 217 21.96 -5.73 20.90
C THR A 217 20.45 -5.47 20.96
N PRO A 218 19.66 -6.29 21.69
CA PRO A 218 18.23 -6.04 21.91
C PRO A 218 17.95 -4.65 22.52
N TYR A 219 18.83 -4.15 23.38
CA TYR A 219 18.71 -2.81 23.95
C TYR A 219 18.81 -1.72 22.86
N HIS A 220 19.80 -1.80 21.97
CA HIS A 220 19.93 -0.87 20.86
C HIS A 220 18.75 -0.96 19.89
N PHE A 221 18.25 -2.18 19.63
CA PHE A 221 17.04 -2.35 18.81
C PHE A 221 15.85 -1.62 19.43
N THR A 222 15.60 -1.78 20.74
CA THR A 222 14.47 -1.11 21.42
C THR A 222 14.58 0.41 21.33
N ARG A 223 15.77 0.97 21.58
CA ARG A 223 15.99 2.42 21.46
C ARG A 223 15.76 2.95 20.05
N ARG A 224 16.22 2.22 19.03
CA ARG A 224 16.00 2.58 17.63
C ARG A 224 14.52 2.49 17.26
N MET A 225 13.83 1.45 17.68
CA MET A 225 12.38 1.32 17.49
C MET A 225 11.60 2.47 18.11
N GLN A 226 11.98 2.88 19.32
CA GLN A 226 11.39 4.06 19.97
C GLN A 226 11.60 5.31 19.09
N PHE A 227 12.82 5.58 18.66
CA PHE A 227 13.14 6.70 17.78
C PHE A 227 12.34 6.68 16.47
N LEU A 228 12.26 5.51 15.79
CA LEU A 228 11.52 5.33 14.54
C LEU A 228 10.02 5.61 14.71
N ASN A 229 9.42 5.15 15.81
CA ASN A 229 8.00 5.38 16.12
C ASN A 229 7.72 6.85 16.51
N GLU A 230 8.51 7.43 17.40
CA GLU A 230 8.35 8.83 17.84
C GLU A 230 8.47 9.83 16.70
N ASN A 231 9.32 9.54 15.72
CA ASN A 231 9.52 10.39 14.54
C ASN A 231 8.63 9.98 13.35
N ARG A 232 7.65 9.08 13.56
CA ARG A 232 6.70 8.62 12.53
C ARG A 232 7.38 8.12 11.25
N VAL A 233 8.54 7.49 11.37
CA VAL A 233 9.21 6.79 10.25
C VAL A 233 8.37 5.59 9.84
N ILE A 234 7.74 4.96 10.82
CA ILE A 234 6.71 3.92 10.63
C ILE A 234 5.36 4.61 10.83
N ASP A 235 4.55 4.65 9.77
CA ASP A 235 3.21 5.23 9.79
C ASP A 235 2.24 4.30 10.51
N SER A 236 2.26 3.04 10.12
CA SER A 236 1.29 2.04 10.60
C SER A 236 1.78 0.63 10.29
N TYR A 237 0.96 -0.36 10.62
CA TYR A 237 1.18 -1.75 10.28
C TYR A 237 -0.05 -2.31 9.58
N ARG A 238 0.14 -3.06 8.51
CA ARG A 238 -0.94 -3.68 7.74
C ARG A 238 -0.84 -5.19 7.75
N VAL A 239 -1.99 -5.82 7.87
CA VAL A 239 -2.13 -7.28 7.74
C VAL A 239 -2.19 -7.62 6.26
N ILE A 240 -1.26 -8.44 5.80
CA ILE A 240 -1.19 -8.88 4.40
C ILE A 240 -1.84 -10.26 4.30
N VAL A 241 -3.03 -10.29 3.74
CA VAL A 241 -3.83 -11.51 3.53
C VAL A 241 -4.01 -11.79 2.05
N ASP A 242 -4.25 -13.06 1.72
CA ASP A 242 -4.68 -13.45 0.39
C ASP A 242 -6.10 -12.91 0.12
N LYS A 243 -6.28 -12.18 -0.96
CA LYS A 243 -7.58 -11.60 -1.32
C LYS A 243 -8.64 -12.63 -1.66
N GLY A 244 -8.24 -13.84 -2.01
CA GLY A 244 -9.15 -14.97 -2.23
C GLY A 244 -9.89 -15.40 -0.97
N VAL A 245 -9.41 -15.01 0.23
CA VAL A 245 -10.07 -15.29 1.52
C VAL A 245 -11.48 -14.68 1.58
N SER A 246 -11.64 -13.49 1.05
CA SER A 246 -12.92 -12.73 1.04
C SER A 246 -13.50 -12.55 -0.36
N ARG A 247 -12.89 -13.16 -1.36
CA ARG A 247 -13.23 -13.02 -2.78
C ARG A 247 -13.15 -11.59 -3.34
N LEU A 248 -12.56 -10.66 -2.60
CA LEU A 248 -12.28 -9.30 -3.07
C LEU A 248 -10.99 -9.25 -3.89
N VAL A 249 -10.90 -10.13 -4.89
CA VAL A 249 -9.69 -10.30 -5.72
C VAL A 249 -9.47 -9.17 -6.71
N THR A 250 -10.51 -8.41 -7.04
CA THR A 250 -10.39 -7.25 -7.93
C THR A 250 -10.26 -5.98 -7.09
N THR A 251 -9.24 -5.19 -7.39
CA THR A 251 -9.13 -3.82 -6.87
C THR A 251 -9.53 -2.86 -7.99
N PHE A 252 -10.56 -2.10 -7.75
CA PHE A 252 -10.95 -0.98 -8.60
C PHE A 252 -10.13 0.24 -8.24
N MET A 253 -9.74 1.00 -9.23
CA MET A 253 -8.91 2.19 -9.12
C MET A 253 -9.60 3.34 -9.82
N PHE A 254 -9.63 4.50 -9.18
CA PHE A 254 -10.33 5.68 -9.66
C PHE A 254 -9.38 6.88 -9.65
N LEU A 255 -9.24 7.52 -10.79
CA LEU A 255 -8.60 8.82 -10.93
C LEU A 255 -9.71 9.85 -10.92
N CYS A 256 -9.83 10.58 -9.83
CA CYS A 256 -10.92 11.53 -9.59
C CYS A 256 -10.40 12.96 -9.68
N HIS A 257 -11.00 13.76 -10.55
CA HIS A 257 -10.74 15.19 -10.66
C HIS A 257 -11.85 15.93 -9.92
N CYS A 258 -11.51 16.63 -8.87
CA CYS A 258 -12.44 17.40 -8.04
C CYS A 258 -11.68 18.45 -7.23
N ASP A 259 -12.44 19.33 -6.59
CA ASP A 259 -11.89 20.35 -5.73
C ASP A 259 -11.22 19.78 -4.44
N PRO A 260 -10.42 20.59 -3.72
CA PRO A 260 -9.73 20.13 -2.52
C PRO A 260 -10.66 19.73 -1.36
N ASP A 261 -11.88 20.29 -1.28
CA ASP A 261 -12.79 19.97 -0.19
C ASP A 261 -13.47 18.61 -0.44
N GLU A 262 -13.88 18.32 -1.69
CA GLU A 262 -14.34 16.97 -2.06
C GLU A 262 -13.21 15.93 -1.90
N THR A 263 -11.99 16.27 -2.25
CA THR A 263 -10.81 15.40 -1.98
C THR A 263 -10.72 15.04 -0.50
N LYS A 264 -10.89 16.01 0.43
CA LYS A 264 -10.87 15.75 1.88
C LYS A 264 -12.05 14.89 2.34
N ARG A 265 -13.26 15.16 1.80
CA ARG A 265 -14.47 14.38 2.11
C ARG A 265 -14.25 12.91 1.78
N PHE A 266 -13.82 12.64 0.55
CA PHE A 266 -13.56 11.27 0.12
C PHE A 266 -12.40 10.64 0.88
N ALA A 267 -11.28 11.34 1.10
CA ALA A 267 -10.17 10.82 1.86
C ALA A 267 -10.58 10.44 3.30
N THR A 268 -11.51 11.18 3.91
CA THR A 268 -12.08 10.87 5.22
C THR A 268 -13.06 9.70 5.14
N ALA A 269 -14.03 9.75 4.24
CA ALA A 269 -15.08 8.74 4.15
C ALA A 269 -14.54 7.36 3.75
N PHE A 270 -13.53 7.29 2.88
CA PHE A 270 -12.91 6.02 2.52
C PHE A 270 -12.27 5.29 3.72
N THR A 271 -11.88 6.00 4.78
CA THR A 271 -11.36 5.36 6.00
C THR A 271 -12.41 4.54 6.76
N THR A 272 -13.70 4.80 6.50
CA THR A 272 -14.82 4.09 7.12
C THR A 272 -15.34 2.92 6.30
N LEU A 273 -14.83 2.71 5.08
CA LEU A 273 -15.18 1.55 4.28
C LEU A 273 -14.74 0.25 4.97
N PRO A 274 -15.59 -0.79 4.97
CA PRO A 274 -15.21 -2.10 5.49
C PRO A 274 -14.33 -2.90 4.51
N PHE A 275 -13.92 -2.28 3.44
CA PHE A 275 -13.11 -2.84 2.36
C PHE A 275 -11.71 -2.28 2.39
N GLN A 276 -10.73 -3.05 1.97
CA GLN A 276 -9.39 -2.52 1.79
C GLN A 276 -9.42 -1.39 0.76
N SER A 277 -9.14 -0.18 1.20
CA SER A 277 -9.06 0.98 0.33
C SER A 277 -7.83 1.85 0.64
N THR A 278 -7.51 2.72 -0.29
CA THR A 278 -6.48 3.75 -0.13
C THR A 278 -6.90 4.97 -0.95
N VAL A 279 -6.75 6.16 -0.37
CA VAL A 279 -6.91 7.43 -1.10
C VAL A 279 -5.60 8.20 -1.02
N ILE A 280 -5.14 8.65 -2.17
CA ILE A 280 -3.92 9.43 -2.37
C ILE A 280 -4.33 10.77 -2.96
N PRO A 281 -4.31 11.86 -2.17
CA PRO A 281 -4.57 13.21 -2.69
C PRO A 281 -3.53 13.62 -3.71
N THR A 282 -3.96 14.22 -4.81
CA THR A 282 -3.12 14.71 -5.90
C THR A 282 -3.43 16.18 -6.20
N HIS A 283 -2.69 16.81 -7.09
CA HIS A 283 -2.94 18.20 -7.50
C HIS A 283 -4.28 18.41 -8.24
N GLN A 284 -4.85 17.35 -8.80
CA GLN A 284 -6.08 17.41 -9.59
C GLN A 284 -7.32 16.84 -8.87
N GLY A 285 -7.17 16.44 -7.61
CA GLY A 285 -8.17 15.74 -6.83
C GLY A 285 -7.55 14.57 -6.09
N PHE A 286 -7.91 13.33 -6.40
CA PHE A 286 -7.34 12.17 -5.72
C PHE A 286 -7.30 10.93 -6.62
N PHE A 287 -6.39 10.04 -6.28
CA PHE A 287 -6.41 8.66 -6.73
C PHE A 287 -6.96 7.78 -5.59
N ALA A 288 -7.95 6.96 -5.89
CA ALA A 288 -8.48 5.98 -4.95
C ALA A 288 -8.34 4.56 -5.50
N GLN A 289 -8.09 3.63 -4.62
CA GLN A 289 -8.21 2.20 -4.91
C GLN A 289 -9.04 1.53 -3.82
N ALA A 290 -9.95 0.64 -4.22
CA ALA A 290 -10.81 -0.10 -3.31
C ALA A 290 -11.03 -1.53 -3.81
N SER A 291 -10.86 -2.50 -2.90
CA SER A 291 -11.21 -3.89 -3.16
C SER A 291 -12.64 -4.11 -2.66
N ILE A 292 -13.62 -3.87 -3.52
CA ILE A 292 -15.06 -3.98 -3.21
C ILE A 292 -15.69 -5.13 -3.99
N PRO A 293 -16.88 -5.62 -3.58
CA PRO A 293 -17.65 -6.55 -4.40
C PRO A 293 -17.90 -5.96 -5.80
N PRO A 294 -17.71 -6.74 -6.88
CA PRO A 294 -17.91 -6.20 -8.24
C PRO A 294 -19.30 -5.63 -8.50
N LEU A 295 -20.32 -6.15 -7.82
CA LEU A 295 -21.70 -5.64 -7.92
C LEU A 295 -21.88 -4.26 -7.29
N ASP A 296 -20.98 -3.83 -6.42
CA ASP A 296 -21.03 -2.52 -5.77
C ASP A 296 -20.30 -1.44 -6.59
N LEU A 297 -19.54 -1.86 -7.62
CA LEU A 297 -18.81 -0.90 -8.49
C LEU A 297 -19.71 0.18 -9.10
N PRO A 298 -20.90 -0.14 -9.65
CA PRO A 298 -21.79 0.89 -10.20
C PRO A 298 -22.26 1.90 -9.14
N ILE A 299 -22.44 1.44 -7.89
CA ILE A 299 -22.89 2.32 -6.79
C ILE A 299 -21.78 3.29 -6.44
N LEU A 300 -20.57 2.79 -6.11
CA LEU A 300 -19.43 3.66 -5.81
C LEU A 300 -19.09 4.57 -7.01
N GLY A 301 -19.11 4.03 -8.23
CA GLY A 301 -18.87 4.80 -9.45
C GLY A 301 -19.85 5.96 -9.63
N SER A 302 -21.14 5.73 -9.36
CA SER A 302 -22.17 6.77 -9.41
C SER A 302 -21.93 7.87 -8.36
N ILE A 303 -21.62 7.49 -7.13
CA ILE A 303 -21.31 8.44 -6.05
C ILE A 303 -20.12 9.32 -6.42
N LEU A 304 -19.06 8.72 -6.97
CA LEU A 304 -17.88 9.48 -7.44
C LEU A 304 -18.23 10.43 -8.58
N GLN A 305 -19.00 9.96 -9.58
CA GLN A 305 -19.38 10.76 -10.76
C GLN A 305 -20.31 11.94 -10.42
N GLN A 306 -21.10 11.83 -9.37
CA GLN A 306 -21.98 12.93 -8.93
C GLN A 306 -21.20 14.08 -8.26
N ARG A 307 -20.00 13.80 -7.74
CA ARG A 307 -19.24 14.74 -6.90
C ARG A 307 -17.88 15.16 -7.50
N CYS A 308 -17.45 14.49 -8.56
CA CYS A 308 -16.19 14.79 -9.23
C CYS A 308 -16.46 15.27 -10.66
N ASP A 309 -15.67 16.23 -11.14
CA ASP A 309 -15.76 16.75 -12.52
C ASP A 309 -15.45 15.67 -13.56
N LYS A 310 -14.56 14.74 -13.21
CA LYS A 310 -14.16 13.61 -14.04
C LYS A 310 -13.77 12.42 -13.19
N VAL A 311 -14.18 11.22 -13.58
CA VAL A 311 -13.79 9.95 -12.97
C VAL A 311 -13.32 9.00 -14.04
N GLU A 312 -12.09 8.56 -13.93
CA GLU A 312 -11.47 7.56 -14.80
C GLU A 312 -11.31 6.27 -14.00
N CYS A 313 -11.87 5.17 -14.50
CA CYS A 313 -11.88 3.89 -13.79
C CYS A 313 -11.02 2.86 -14.49
N LEU A 314 -10.30 2.09 -13.71
CA LEU A 314 -9.56 0.91 -14.14
C LEU A 314 -9.57 -0.14 -13.01
N TRP A 315 -9.24 -1.38 -13.33
CA TRP A 315 -9.16 -2.45 -12.35
C TRP A 315 -7.87 -3.26 -12.50
N SER A 316 -7.44 -3.84 -11.38
CA SER A 316 -6.18 -4.60 -11.34
C SER A 316 -6.40 -6.09 -11.51
N ASP A 317 -5.46 -6.76 -12.17
CA ASP A 317 -5.28 -8.21 -12.09
C ASP A 317 -4.43 -8.55 -10.86
N TYR A 318 -5.10 -8.87 -9.75
CA TYR A 318 -4.44 -9.20 -8.48
C TYR A 318 -3.35 -10.29 -8.63
N ARG A 319 -3.52 -11.27 -9.53
CA ARG A 319 -2.56 -12.37 -9.73
C ARG A 319 -1.21 -11.88 -10.27
N SER A 320 -1.21 -10.74 -10.95
CA SER A 320 0.00 -10.10 -11.46
C SER A 320 0.67 -9.17 -10.44
N SER A 321 0.03 -8.95 -9.27
CA SER A 321 0.51 -7.99 -8.29
C SER A 321 1.84 -8.42 -7.68
N MET A 322 2.78 -7.49 -7.60
CA MET A 322 4.05 -7.66 -6.92
C MET A 322 4.26 -6.50 -5.95
N ARG A 323 4.50 -6.83 -4.69
CA ARG A 323 4.87 -5.89 -3.64
C ARG A 323 6.33 -6.10 -3.28
N TYR A 324 7.10 -5.02 -3.27
CA TYR A 324 8.51 -5.05 -2.91
C TYR A 324 8.69 -4.58 -1.47
N TYR A 325 9.50 -5.31 -0.72
CA TYR A 325 9.93 -4.88 0.59
C TYR A 325 10.83 -3.65 0.47
N PHE A 326 10.91 -2.88 1.55
CA PHE A 326 11.84 -1.78 1.61
C PHE A 326 13.28 -2.32 1.52
N TRP A 327 14.04 -1.82 0.55
CA TRP A 327 15.41 -2.26 0.31
C TRP A 327 16.39 -1.11 0.53
N PRO A 328 17.26 -1.20 1.56
CA PRO A 328 18.22 -0.16 1.88
C PRO A 328 19.50 -0.21 1.04
N GLY A 329 19.68 -1.17 0.13
CA GLY A 329 20.92 -1.34 -0.63
C GLY A 329 21.29 -0.19 -1.57
N ALA A 330 20.34 0.70 -1.87
CA ALA A 330 20.60 1.94 -2.61
C ALA A 330 21.10 3.10 -1.72
N TYR A 331 21.17 2.91 -0.39
CA TYR A 331 21.64 3.93 0.55
C TYR A 331 23.13 3.76 0.80
N CYS A 332 23.92 4.81 0.54
CA CYS A 332 25.34 4.85 0.74
C CYS A 332 25.76 6.23 1.24
N ASP A 333 26.65 6.27 2.21
CA ASP A 333 27.29 7.50 2.73
C ASP A 333 26.30 8.63 3.09
N GLY A 334 25.21 8.26 3.73
CA GLY A 334 24.22 9.23 4.22
C GLY A 334 23.19 9.68 3.18
N SER A 335 23.20 9.11 1.98
CA SER A 335 22.29 9.49 0.89
C SER A 335 21.82 8.28 0.07
N TRP A 336 20.71 8.47 -0.66
CA TRP A 336 20.25 7.50 -1.65
C TRP A 336 21.03 7.67 -2.97
N ASN A 337 21.31 6.56 -3.65
CA ASN A 337 21.88 6.62 -5.00
C ASN A 337 20.82 7.16 -5.98
N ALA A 338 20.99 8.43 -6.33
CA ALA A 338 20.08 9.20 -7.17
C ALA A 338 20.60 9.36 -8.62
N SER A 339 21.65 8.61 -8.99
CA SER A 339 22.27 8.75 -10.31
C SER A 339 21.40 8.16 -11.43
N ARG A 340 21.44 8.81 -12.61
CA ARG A 340 20.81 8.31 -13.83
C ARG A 340 21.37 6.92 -14.20
N GLU A 341 22.67 6.70 -13.98
CA GLU A 341 23.30 5.41 -14.20
C GLU A 341 22.61 4.28 -13.43
N PHE A 342 22.30 4.52 -12.14
CA PHE A 342 21.68 3.55 -11.27
C PHE A 342 20.18 3.37 -11.54
N MET A 343 19.47 4.47 -11.77
CA MET A 343 18.01 4.44 -11.90
C MET A 343 17.52 4.14 -13.33
N VAL A 344 18.35 4.36 -14.34
CA VAL A 344 17.97 4.20 -15.75
C VAL A 344 18.87 3.20 -16.46
N ASN A 345 20.16 3.53 -16.63
CA ASN A 345 21.04 2.75 -17.51
C ASN A 345 21.23 1.30 -17.04
N THR A 346 21.48 1.10 -15.73
CA THR A 346 21.62 -0.24 -15.14
C THR A 346 20.33 -1.05 -15.26
N VAL A 347 19.17 -0.41 -15.09
CA VAL A 347 17.86 -1.06 -15.18
C VAL A 347 17.59 -1.50 -16.63
N LEU A 348 17.88 -0.64 -17.60
CA LEU A 348 17.67 -0.94 -19.04
C LEU A 348 18.71 -1.91 -19.59
N GLY A 349 19.98 -1.77 -19.21
CA GLY A 349 21.09 -2.61 -19.68
C GLY A 349 21.00 -4.09 -19.28
N GLY A 350 20.36 -4.40 -18.16
CA GLY A 350 20.06 -5.78 -17.76
C GLY A 350 18.89 -6.43 -18.52
N ALA A 351 18.35 -5.78 -19.56
CA ALA A 351 17.20 -6.24 -20.35
C ALA A 351 17.61 -6.87 -21.70
N ALA A 352 18.93 -7.02 -21.99
CA ALA A 352 19.46 -7.68 -23.19
C ALA A 352 19.50 -9.20 -23.04
#